data_e424901c9e6ec8efb40556009b5d72d9
#
_entry.id   e424901c9e6ec8efb40556009b5d72d9
#
_cell.length_a   1.000
_cell.length_b   1.000
_cell.length_c   1.000
_cell.angle_alpha   90.00
_cell.angle_beta   90.00
_cell.angle_gamma   90.00
#
_symmetry.space_group_name_H-M   'P 1'
#
loop_
_entity.id
_entity.type
_entity.pdbx_description
1 polymer ?
#
loop_
_entity_poly.entity_id
_entity_poly.type
_entity_poly.pdbx_seq_one_letter_code
_entity_poly.pdbx_strand_id
1 'polypeptide(L)'
;MTRILIDEQAHARLKRQLQAIEADLTFILMKADGLLYLDGKPIALDAAQPEVAWLNVGVARANLTQPYVQAVLAAGTVKWLQTFNAGLDQPFYQAMLDQGIRIAASSAQAIAIAEYIIANILACYQDVFARRAYQQAHQWQRTVFKELWHTRWLLVGFGNIGQAVAQRLRAFECEVVAVRRSGQAHPLANEVITLAQLADHLPQVDGVILACPLTEETTGLVNAAFFQCLKPGATLVNIARGKIVDEPALIDALHRGVVAQAILDVFDPEPLPADSPLWDLENVLISPHSSNAGENTPLRGDLLFLENLRRYLAHEPLLNEAN
;
A
#
# COMPACT_ATOMS: atom_id res chain seq x y z
N MET A 1 7.98 33.25 -1.10
CA MET A 1 7.85 32.61 -2.43
C MET A 1 8.31 31.16 -2.30
N THR A 2 7.39 30.19 -2.41
CA THR A 2 7.68 28.75 -2.30
C THR A 2 7.78 28.12 -3.68
N ARG A 3 8.91 27.50 -4.01
CA ARG A 3 9.14 26.80 -5.28
C ARG A 3 8.76 25.34 -5.16
N ILE A 4 7.90 24.86 -6.08
CA ILE A 4 7.35 23.51 -6.05
C ILE A 4 7.77 22.77 -7.33
N LEU A 5 8.47 21.63 -7.17
CA LEU A 5 8.77 20.69 -8.24
C LEU A 5 7.58 19.73 -8.39
N ILE A 6 6.98 19.73 -9.57
CA ILE A 6 5.80 18.93 -9.92
C ILE A 6 5.87 18.53 -11.40
N ASP A 7 5.28 17.41 -11.80
CA ASP A 7 5.15 17.10 -13.21
C ASP A 7 4.09 17.97 -13.91
N GLU A 8 4.31 18.22 -15.21
CA GLU A 8 3.46 19.10 -16.01
C GLU A 8 1.97 18.69 -16.02
N GLN A 9 1.69 17.38 -16.06
CA GLN A 9 0.32 16.87 -16.13
C GLN A 9 -0.43 17.10 -14.80
N ALA A 10 0.23 16.83 -13.67
CA ALA A 10 -0.35 17.08 -12.35
C ALA A 10 -0.55 18.58 -12.11
N HIS A 11 0.41 19.42 -12.51
CA HIS A 11 0.25 20.88 -12.44
C HIS A 11 -0.96 21.35 -13.26
N ALA A 12 -1.11 20.88 -14.50
CA ALA A 12 -2.24 21.25 -15.36
C ALA A 12 -3.58 20.79 -14.75
N ARG A 13 -3.64 19.57 -14.22
CA ARG A 13 -4.83 19.00 -13.57
C ARG A 13 -5.24 19.77 -12.32
N LEU A 14 -4.27 20.24 -11.52
CA LEU A 14 -4.51 20.93 -10.25
C LEU A 14 -4.49 22.46 -10.36
N LYS A 15 -4.35 23.01 -11.56
CA LYS A 15 -4.14 24.45 -11.77
C LYS A 15 -5.11 25.34 -10.97
N ARG A 16 -6.40 25.01 -11.01
CA ARG A 16 -7.44 25.81 -10.30
C ARG A 16 -7.28 25.74 -8.77
N GLN A 17 -7.01 24.54 -8.24
CA GLN A 17 -6.85 24.33 -6.81
C GLN A 17 -5.56 24.98 -6.28
N LEU A 18 -4.47 24.93 -7.07
CA LEU A 18 -3.20 25.57 -6.73
C LEU A 18 -3.32 27.11 -6.76
N GLN A 19 -4.04 27.67 -7.75
CA GLN A 19 -4.32 29.09 -7.83
C GLN A 19 -5.23 29.60 -6.69
N ALA A 20 -6.05 28.73 -6.10
CA ALA A 20 -6.89 29.10 -4.95
C ALA A 20 -6.15 29.10 -3.61
N ILE A 21 -4.89 28.70 -3.57
CA ILE A 21 -4.04 28.79 -2.38
C ILE A 21 -3.49 30.22 -2.30
N GLU A 22 -3.85 30.94 -1.24
CA GLU A 22 -3.41 32.33 -0.99
C GLU A 22 -1.95 32.34 -0.54
N ALA A 23 -1.01 32.06 -1.46
CA ALA A 23 0.43 32.05 -1.21
C ALA A 23 1.19 32.37 -2.51
N ASP A 24 2.38 32.91 -2.38
CA ASP A 24 3.29 33.14 -3.50
C ASP A 24 3.99 31.83 -3.89
N LEU A 25 3.42 31.12 -4.89
CA LEU A 25 3.86 29.83 -5.38
C LEU A 25 4.49 29.94 -6.77
N THR A 26 5.63 29.31 -6.95
CA THR A 26 6.33 29.19 -8.24
C THR A 26 6.48 27.71 -8.57
N PHE A 27 6.15 27.30 -9.80
CA PHE A 27 6.15 25.90 -10.21
C PHE A 27 7.31 25.60 -11.15
N ILE A 28 8.11 24.60 -10.78
CA ILE A 28 9.13 23.99 -11.62
C ILE A 28 8.50 22.73 -12.19
N LEU A 29 8.33 22.68 -13.49
CA LEU A 29 7.62 21.60 -14.17
C LEU A 29 8.62 20.58 -14.73
N MET A 30 8.52 19.33 -14.31
CA MET A 30 9.14 18.22 -15.04
C MET A 30 8.25 17.82 -16.20
N LYS A 31 8.78 17.85 -17.43
CA LYS A 31 8.07 17.42 -18.62
C LYS A 31 8.39 15.98 -19.00
N ALA A 32 7.72 15.49 -20.04
CA ALA A 32 7.85 14.12 -20.53
C ALA A 32 9.27 13.77 -21.04
N ASP A 33 10.08 14.78 -21.38
CA ASP A 33 11.49 14.64 -21.77
C ASP A 33 12.43 14.46 -20.55
N GLY A 34 11.88 14.54 -19.32
CA GLY A 34 12.63 14.44 -18.07
C GLY A 34 13.39 15.72 -17.69
N LEU A 35 13.23 16.82 -18.45
CA LEU A 35 13.85 18.10 -18.17
C LEU A 35 12.96 18.97 -17.27
N LEU A 36 13.61 19.94 -16.61
CA LEU A 36 12.94 20.91 -15.75
C LEU A 36 12.69 22.23 -16.48
N TYR A 37 11.52 22.79 -16.27
CA TYR A 37 11.09 24.05 -16.89
C TYR A 37 10.58 25.05 -15.84
N LEU A 38 10.98 26.29 -15.98
CA LEU A 38 10.46 27.43 -15.21
C LEU A 38 9.99 28.49 -16.20
N ASP A 39 8.75 28.97 -16.06
CA ASP A 39 8.12 29.94 -16.97
C ASP A 39 8.24 29.56 -18.45
N GLY A 40 8.09 28.26 -18.74
CA GLY A 40 8.15 27.70 -20.09
C GLY A 40 9.56 27.55 -20.67
N LYS A 41 10.62 27.90 -19.92
CA LYS A 41 12.01 27.77 -20.36
C LYS A 41 12.69 26.61 -19.64
N PRO A 42 13.53 25.81 -20.32
CA PRO A 42 14.31 24.78 -19.66
C PRO A 42 15.32 25.44 -18.69
N ILE A 43 15.51 24.78 -17.53
CA ILE A 43 16.46 25.22 -16.50
C ILE A 43 17.35 24.05 -16.07
N ALA A 44 18.56 24.37 -15.64
CA ALA A 44 19.47 23.40 -15.05
C ALA A 44 19.02 22.98 -13.65
N LEU A 45 19.44 21.80 -13.19
CA LEU A 45 19.06 21.23 -11.89
C LEU A 45 19.45 22.14 -10.73
N ASP A 46 20.65 22.72 -10.77
CA ASP A 46 21.19 23.61 -9.75
C ASP A 46 20.46 24.97 -9.69
N ALA A 47 19.88 25.42 -10.81
CA ALA A 47 19.10 26.65 -10.89
C ALA A 47 17.64 26.47 -10.45
N ALA A 48 17.14 25.25 -10.39
CA ALA A 48 15.75 24.94 -10.06
C ALA A 48 15.38 25.33 -8.60
N GLN A 49 16.20 24.93 -7.65
CA GLN A 49 16.06 25.22 -6.22
C GLN A 49 14.62 25.06 -5.66
N PRO A 50 13.97 23.89 -5.84
CA PRO A 50 12.66 23.63 -5.27
C PRO A 50 12.74 23.54 -3.74
N GLU A 51 11.72 24.05 -3.06
CA GLU A 51 11.53 23.90 -1.62
C GLU A 51 10.62 22.71 -1.29
N VAL A 52 9.66 22.46 -2.16
CA VAL A 52 8.68 21.38 -2.07
C VAL A 52 8.77 20.53 -3.33
N ALA A 53 8.64 19.21 -3.19
CA ALA A 53 8.59 18.29 -4.33
C ALA A 53 7.40 17.34 -4.20
N TRP A 54 6.69 17.08 -5.32
CA TRP A 54 5.63 16.09 -5.34
C TRP A 54 5.88 14.99 -6.37
N LEU A 55 6.39 13.87 -5.86
CA LEU A 55 6.56 12.62 -6.59
C LEU A 55 5.21 11.89 -6.65
N ASN A 56 4.43 12.11 -7.71
CA ASN A 56 3.11 11.52 -7.89
C ASN A 56 3.15 10.30 -8.84
N VAL A 57 2.02 9.59 -8.93
CA VAL A 57 1.89 8.40 -9.78
C VAL A 57 2.09 8.69 -11.28
N GLY A 58 1.85 9.92 -11.74
CA GLY A 58 2.08 10.34 -13.12
C GLY A 58 3.57 10.28 -13.50
N VAL A 59 4.44 10.72 -12.59
CA VAL A 59 5.90 10.61 -12.75
C VAL A 59 6.33 9.14 -12.92
N ALA A 60 5.78 8.24 -12.10
CA ALA A 60 6.11 6.82 -12.20
C ALA A 60 5.60 6.19 -13.50
N ARG A 61 4.36 6.48 -13.91
CA ARG A 61 3.78 5.98 -15.16
C ARG A 61 4.50 6.47 -16.42
N ALA A 62 5.09 7.66 -16.34
CA ALA A 62 5.90 8.23 -17.41
C ALA A 62 7.35 7.72 -17.41
N ASN A 63 7.73 6.79 -16.50
CA ASN A 63 9.10 6.33 -16.29
C ASN A 63 10.09 7.45 -15.94
N LEU A 64 9.61 8.50 -15.28
CA LEU A 64 10.40 9.67 -14.88
C LEU A 64 10.85 9.65 -13.42
N THR A 65 10.64 8.53 -12.69
CA THR A 65 11.02 8.43 -11.26
C THR A 65 12.50 8.71 -11.05
N GLN A 66 13.38 8.09 -11.85
CA GLN A 66 14.83 8.27 -11.73
C GLN A 66 15.27 9.74 -11.93
N PRO A 67 14.95 10.40 -13.06
CA PRO A 67 15.30 11.81 -13.25
C PRO A 67 14.64 12.74 -12.21
N TYR A 68 13.43 12.41 -11.72
CA TYR A 68 12.78 13.19 -10.68
C TYR A 68 13.53 13.10 -9.33
N VAL A 69 13.89 11.88 -8.91
CA VAL A 69 14.69 11.64 -7.72
C VAL A 69 16.04 12.34 -7.78
N GLN A 70 16.71 12.27 -8.96
CA GLN A 70 17.98 12.98 -9.18
C GLN A 70 17.80 14.49 -9.03
N ALA A 71 16.73 15.06 -9.56
CA ALA A 71 16.44 16.50 -9.45
C ALA A 71 16.22 16.90 -7.98
N VAL A 72 15.50 16.10 -7.19
CA VAL A 72 15.27 16.34 -5.76
C VAL A 72 16.60 16.32 -4.97
N LEU A 73 17.40 15.26 -5.16
CA LEU A 73 18.65 15.08 -4.42
C LEU A 73 19.73 16.11 -4.81
N ALA A 74 19.81 16.46 -6.10
CA ALA A 74 20.81 17.42 -6.60
C ALA A 74 20.48 18.87 -6.23
N ALA A 75 19.21 19.19 -6.02
CA ALA A 75 18.80 20.56 -5.70
C ALA A 75 19.33 21.04 -4.34
N GLY A 76 19.44 20.17 -3.34
CA GLY A 76 19.91 20.50 -1.99
C GLY A 76 19.05 21.52 -1.22
N THR A 77 17.89 21.91 -1.76
CA THR A 77 17.00 22.93 -1.22
C THR A 77 15.63 22.41 -0.81
N VAL A 78 15.31 21.14 -1.19
CA VAL A 78 14.03 20.52 -0.88
C VAL A 78 13.92 20.29 0.61
N LYS A 79 12.86 20.83 1.22
CA LYS A 79 12.54 20.66 2.64
C LYS A 79 11.47 19.59 2.87
N TRP A 80 10.57 19.41 1.88
CA TRP A 80 9.49 18.45 1.97
C TRP A 80 9.23 17.78 0.61
N LEU A 81 9.16 16.44 0.65
CA LEU A 81 8.69 15.60 -0.43
C LEU A 81 7.34 14.97 -0.05
N GLN A 82 6.30 15.19 -0.86
CA GLN A 82 5.14 14.32 -0.89
C GLN A 82 5.41 13.18 -1.87
N THR A 83 5.22 11.93 -1.45
CA THR A 83 5.30 10.78 -2.36
C THR A 83 3.94 10.13 -2.61
N PHE A 84 3.81 9.41 -3.71
CA PHE A 84 2.64 8.57 -4.00
C PHE A 84 2.73 7.18 -3.33
N ASN A 85 3.88 6.80 -2.79
CA ASN A 85 4.08 5.50 -2.14
C ASN A 85 3.56 5.51 -0.69
N ALA A 86 2.97 4.38 -0.27
CA ALA A 86 2.64 4.13 1.13
C ALA A 86 3.86 3.63 1.91
N GLY A 87 4.71 2.79 1.29
CA GLY A 87 5.98 2.33 1.84
C GLY A 87 7.16 3.17 1.36
N LEU A 88 8.18 3.31 2.20
CA LEU A 88 9.39 4.10 1.94
C LEU A 88 10.65 3.21 1.91
N ASP A 89 10.51 1.98 1.47
CA ASP A 89 11.57 0.98 1.43
C ASP A 89 12.55 1.10 0.24
N GLN A 90 12.29 2.03 -0.69
CA GLN A 90 13.23 2.31 -1.77
C GLN A 90 14.46 3.09 -1.27
N PRO A 91 15.69 2.72 -1.68
CA PRO A 91 16.93 3.31 -1.17
C PRO A 91 17.01 4.84 -1.31
N PHE A 92 16.38 5.41 -2.33
CA PHE A 92 16.40 6.86 -2.53
C PHE A 92 15.63 7.63 -1.46
N TYR A 93 14.65 7.02 -0.78
CA TYR A 93 13.97 7.68 0.34
C TYR A 93 14.91 7.85 1.53
N GLN A 94 15.74 6.84 1.83
CA GLN A 94 16.76 6.97 2.87
C GLN A 94 17.76 8.07 2.53
N ALA A 95 18.25 8.14 1.29
CA ALA A 95 19.15 9.21 0.86
C ALA A 95 18.53 10.62 1.00
N MET A 96 17.21 10.76 0.80
CA MET A 96 16.49 12.01 1.00
C MET A 96 16.36 12.35 2.49
N LEU A 97 16.04 11.36 3.34
CA LEU A 97 15.97 11.52 4.79
C LEU A 97 17.34 11.94 5.38
N ASP A 98 18.44 11.34 4.88
CA ASP A 98 19.81 11.66 5.29
C ASP A 98 20.21 13.11 4.93
N GLN A 99 19.58 13.70 3.90
CA GLN A 99 19.70 15.13 3.56
C GLN A 99 18.76 16.04 4.38
N GLY A 100 17.98 15.47 5.31
CA GLY A 100 17.04 16.23 6.14
C GLY A 100 15.73 16.59 5.42
N ILE A 101 15.41 15.95 4.30
CA ILE A 101 14.15 16.17 3.60
C ILE A 101 13.04 15.45 4.38
N ARG A 102 12.01 16.19 4.80
CA ARG A 102 10.81 15.61 5.39
C ARG A 102 10.03 14.87 4.32
N ILE A 103 9.60 13.63 4.58
CA ILE A 103 8.86 12.84 3.60
C ILE A 103 7.45 12.55 4.13
N ALA A 104 6.44 12.92 3.37
CA ALA A 104 5.06 12.53 3.63
C ALA A 104 4.67 11.37 2.69
N ALA A 105 4.39 10.20 3.29
CA ALA A 105 3.91 9.02 2.56
C ALA A 105 2.45 9.18 2.11
N SER A 106 2.01 8.34 1.19
CA SER A 106 0.64 8.40 0.67
C SER A 106 -0.31 7.45 1.40
N SER A 107 -1.49 7.95 1.75
CA SER A 107 -2.65 7.14 2.16
C SER A 107 -3.67 6.94 1.04
N ALA A 108 -3.42 7.48 -0.15
CA ALA A 108 -4.36 7.48 -1.26
C ALA A 108 -4.78 6.09 -1.75
N GLN A 109 -3.91 5.09 -1.58
CA GLN A 109 -4.14 3.71 -1.98
C GLN A 109 -5.00 2.92 -0.99
N ALA A 110 -5.13 3.38 0.26
CA ALA A 110 -5.71 2.60 1.35
C ALA A 110 -7.13 2.11 1.05
N ILE A 111 -7.95 2.93 0.40
CA ILE A 111 -9.32 2.56 0.02
C ILE A 111 -9.31 1.45 -1.05
N ALA A 112 -8.56 1.64 -2.13
CA ALA A 112 -8.50 0.66 -3.22
C ALA A 112 -7.97 -0.70 -2.73
N ILE A 113 -6.89 -0.69 -1.94
CA ILE A 113 -6.31 -1.90 -1.35
C ILE A 113 -7.31 -2.59 -0.42
N ALA A 114 -8.02 -1.83 0.43
CA ALA A 114 -9.00 -2.41 1.33
C ALA A 114 -10.19 -3.05 0.56
N GLU A 115 -10.64 -2.41 -0.51
CA GLU A 115 -11.69 -2.96 -1.39
C GLU A 115 -11.20 -4.21 -2.14
N TYR A 116 -9.96 -4.20 -2.65
CA TYR A 116 -9.32 -5.36 -3.24
C TYR A 116 -9.30 -6.56 -2.26
N ILE A 117 -8.88 -6.34 -1.02
CA ILE A 117 -8.81 -7.38 0.00
C ILE A 117 -10.20 -7.98 0.26
N ILE A 118 -11.19 -7.15 0.55
CA ILE A 118 -12.55 -7.62 0.87
C ILE A 118 -13.19 -8.33 -0.32
N ALA A 119 -13.03 -7.78 -1.55
CA ALA A 119 -13.58 -8.39 -2.75
C ALA A 119 -13.02 -9.81 -2.98
N ASN A 120 -11.69 -9.99 -2.83
CA ASN A 120 -11.06 -11.29 -3.03
C ASN A 120 -11.37 -12.28 -1.88
N ILE A 121 -11.46 -11.84 -0.63
CA ILE A 121 -11.92 -12.70 0.47
C ILE A 121 -13.35 -13.18 0.20
N LEU A 122 -14.26 -12.30 -0.19
CA LEU A 122 -15.64 -12.66 -0.52
C LEU A 122 -15.69 -13.57 -1.74
N ALA A 123 -14.86 -13.36 -2.77
CA ALA A 123 -14.80 -14.21 -3.94
C ALA A 123 -14.40 -15.65 -3.59
N CYS A 124 -13.41 -15.82 -2.70
CA CYS A 124 -13.00 -17.13 -2.18
C CYS A 124 -14.09 -17.75 -1.30
N TYR A 125 -14.59 -17.02 -0.30
CA TYR A 125 -15.53 -17.54 0.68
C TYR A 125 -16.87 -17.95 0.05
N GLN A 126 -17.32 -17.22 -0.97
CA GLN A 126 -18.57 -17.48 -1.67
C GLN A 126 -18.42 -18.35 -2.93
N ASP A 127 -17.27 -18.99 -3.14
CA ASP A 127 -17.00 -19.86 -4.30
C ASP A 127 -17.35 -19.24 -5.66
N VAL A 128 -17.05 -17.93 -5.83
CA VAL A 128 -17.44 -17.18 -7.04
C VAL A 128 -16.87 -17.83 -8.30
N PHE A 129 -15.64 -18.35 -8.25
CA PHE A 129 -14.98 -18.99 -9.39
C PHE A 129 -15.63 -20.33 -9.72
N ALA A 130 -15.93 -21.17 -8.75
CA ALA A 130 -16.63 -22.45 -8.94
C ALA A 130 -18.04 -22.21 -9.49
N ARG A 131 -18.78 -21.24 -8.95
CA ARG A 131 -20.11 -20.86 -9.47
C ARG A 131 -20.04 -20.38 -10.91
N ARG A 132 -18.99 -19.65 -11.30
CA ARG A 132 -18.76 -19.24 -12.68
C ARG A 132 -18.51 -20.45 -13.59
N ALA A 133 -17.73 -21.43 -13.14
CA ALA A 133 -17.50 -22.68 -13.87
C ALA A 133 -18.80 -23.49 -14.07
N TYR A 134 -19.64 -23.64 -13.02
CA TYR A 134 -20.96 -24.27 -13.14
C TYR A 134 -21.85 -23.53 -14.13
N GLN A 135 -21.86 -22.21 -14.12
CA GLN A 135 -22.62 -21.43 -15.12
C GLN A 135 -22.15 -21.69 -16.54
N GLN A 136 -20.84 -21.76 -16.77
CA GLN A 136 -20.27 -22.06 -18.09
C GLN A 136 -20.59 -23.47 -18.55
N ALA A 137 -20.65 -24.43 -17.62
CA ALA A 137 -21.01 -25.81 -17.87
C ALA A 137 -22.55 -26.05 -17.94
N HIS A 138 -23.38 -25.00 -17.83
CA HIS A 138 -24.85 -25.07 -17.76
C HIS A 138 -25.36 -25.98 -16.62
N GLN A 139 -24.64 -26.04 -15.50
CA GLN A 139 -24.97 -26.84 -14.33
C GLN A 139 -25.70 -26.00 -13.28
N TRP A 140 -26.91 -26.40 -12.90
CA TRP A 140 -27.67 -25.79 -11.80
C TRP A 140 -27.25 -26.45 -10.49
N GLN A 141 -26.12 -25.95 -9.90
CA GLN A 141 -25.52 -26.53 -8.70
C GLN A 141 -25.73 -25.60 -7.50
N ARG A 142 -26.28 -26.15 -6.40
CA ARG A 142 -26.34 -25.45 -5.09
C ARG A 142 -25.09 -25.78 -4.31
N THR A 143 -24.44 -24.77 -3.79
CA THR A 143 -23.27 -24.88 -2.90
C THR A 143 -23.55 -24.16 -1.59
N VAL A 144 -22.96 -24.65 -0.49
CA VAL A 144 -22.88 -23.94 0.78
C VAL A 144 -21.55 -23.21 0.77
N PHE A 145 -21.54 -21.94 1.17
CA PHE A 145 -20.36 -21.10 1.16
C PHE A 145 -20.06 -20.54 2.57
N LYS A 146 -18.82 -20.11 2.78
CA LYS A 146 -18.37 -19.49 4.03
C LYS A 146 -18.79 -18.03 4.09
N GLU A 147 -19.25 -17.56 5.24
CA GLU A 147 -19.60 -16.17 5.48
C GLU A 147 -18.47 -15.46 6.21
N LEU A 148 -18.37 -14.14 6.07
CA LEU A 148 -17.47 -13.31 6.89
C LEU A 148 -17.99 -13.06 8.29
N TRP A 149 -19.27 -13.15 8.49
CA TRP A 149 -19.96 -12.90 9.75
C TRP A 149 -19.34 -13.69 10.90
N HIS A 150 -19.02 -12.98 12.01
CA HIS A 150 -18.36 -13.50 13.21
C HIS A 150 -17.00 -14.18 12.98
N THR A 151 -16.33 -13.94 11.85
CA THR A 151 -14.94 -14.36 11.68
C THR A 151 -13.97 -13.41 12.37
N ARG A 152 -12.83 -13.93 12.82
CA ARG A 152 -11.77 -13.17 13.53
C ARG A 152 -10.57 -12.98 12.64
N TRP A 153 -10.16 -11.73 12.45
CA TRP A 153 -9.08 -11.33 11.53
C TRP A 153 -7.92 -10.66 12.25
N LEU A 154 -6.72 -11.15 11.99
CA LEU A 154 -5.48 -10.55 12.47
C LEU A 154 -4.89 -9.64 11.38
N LEU A 155 -4.75 -8.35 11.68
CA LEU A 155 -4.15 -7.37 10.78
C LEU A 155 -2.73 -7.05 11.26
N VAL A 156 -1.72 -7.59 10.57
CA VAL A 156 -0.32 -7.28 10.84
C VAL A 156 0.03 -5.99 10.12
N GLY A 157 0.13 -4.90 10.92
CA GLY A 157 0.21 -3.54 10.42
C GLY A 157 -1.14 -2.82 10.44
N PHE A 158 -1.23 -1.77 11.25
CA PHE A 158 -2.47 -1.02 11.49
C PHE A 158 -2.33 0.47 11.19
N GLY A 159 -1.63 0.77 10.05
CA GLY A 159 -1.57 2.09 9.44
C GLY A 159 -2.83 2.42 8.63
N ASN A 160 -2.74 3.35 7.68
CA ASN A 160 -3.88 3.78 6.85
C ASN A 160 -4.59 2.62 6.14
N ILE A 161 -3.82 1.66 5.60
CA ILE A 161 -4.37 0.48 4.90
C ILE A 161 -5.07 -0.44 5.91
N GLY A 162 -4.40 -0.85 6.99
CA GLY A 162 -4.98 -1.72 8.01
C GLY A 162 -6.26 -1.15 8.62
N GLN A 163 -6.30 0.16 8.89
CA GLN A 163 -7.50 0.85 9.38
C GLN A 163 -8.64 0.84 8.36
N ALA A 164 -8.34 1.08 7.07
CA ALA A 164 -9.35 1.03 6.01
C ALA A 164 -9.92 -0.40 5.83
N VAL A 165 -9.10 -1.44 5.99
CA VAL A 165 -9.52 -2.84 5.99
C VAL A 165 -10.39 -3.14 7.22
N ALA A 166 -9.92 -2.76 8.42
CA ALA A 166 -10.65 -2.96 9.67
C ALA A 166 -12.05 -2.35 9.64
N GLN A 167 -12.18 -1.13 9.11
CA GLN A 167 -13.48 -0.47 8.94
C GLN A 167 -14.46 -1.31 8.12
N ARG A 168 -13.97 -1.96 7.05
CA ARG A 168 -14.79 -2.81 6.17
C ARG A 168 -15.11 -4.15 6.81
N LEU A 169 -14.15 -4.82 7.43
CA LEU A 169 -14.38 -6.07 8.16
C LEU A 169 -15.42 -5.89 9.26
N ARG A 170 -15.36 -4.78 10.00
CA ARG A 170 -16.35 -4.48 11.04
C ARG A 170 -17.76 -4.26 10.50
N ALA A 171 -17.92 -3.77 9.27
CA ALA A 171 -19.22 -3.67 8.61
C ALA A 171 -19.83 -5.05 8.28
N PHE A 172 -19.00 -6.10 8.21
CA PHE A 172 -19.41 -7.50 8.13
C PHE A 172 -19.49 -8.20 9.49
N GLU A 173 -19.46 -7.43 10.60
CA GLU A 173 -19.51 -7.95 11.96
C GLU A 173 -18.35 -8.91 12.31
N CYS A 174 -17.19 -8.73 11.66
CA CYS A 174 -15.97 -9.46 11.97
C CYS A 174 -15.30 -8.89 13.22
N GLU A 175 -14.59 -9.74 13.97
CA GLU A 175 -13.66 -9.33 15.02
C GLU A 175 -12.30 -8.97 14.38
N VAL A 176 -11.72 -7.86 14.81
CA VAL A 176 -10.43 -7.36 14.34
C VAL A 176 -9.42 -7.33 15.46
N VAL A 177 -8.33 -8.09 15.31
CA VAL A 177 -7.13 -8.02 16.14
C VAL A 177 -6.06 -7.25 15.37
N ALA A 178 -5.62 -6.12 15.88
CA ALA A 178 -4.63 -5.26 15.23
C ALA A 178 -3.24 -5.45 15.84
N VAL A 179 -2.23 -5.68 15.00
CA VAL A 179 -0.83 -5.72 15.43
C VAL A 179 -0.20 -4.35 15.21
N ARG A 180 0.24 -3.70 16.30
CA ARG A 180 0.88 -2.37 16.28
C ARG A 180 2.08 -2.32 17.22
N ARG A 181 3.14 -1.60 16.82
CA ARG A 181 4.31 -1.39 17.70
C ARG A 181 3.95 -0.70 19.01
N SER A 182 3.03 0.25 18.97
CA SER A 182 2.64 1.01 20.19
C SER A 182 1.80 0.21 21.19
N GLY A 183 1.17 -0.90 20.78
CA GLY A 183 0.21 -1.64 21.64
C GLY A 183 -1.02 -0.82 22.07
N GLN A 184 -1.16 0.42 21.64
CA GLN A 184 -2.27 1.29 22.06
C GLN A 184 -3.59 0.89 21.42
N ALA A 185 -4.67 0.85 22.20
CA ALA A 185 -6.02 0.58 21.73
C ALA A 185 -6.44 1.50 20.58
N HIS A 186 -7.28 0.99 19.70
CA HIS A 186 -7.80 1.77 18.57
C HIS A 186 -9.29 1.44 18.35
N PRO A 187 -10.15 2.44 18.05
CA PRO A 187 -11.61 2.23 17.97
C PRO A 187 -12.05 1.30 16.83
N LEU A 188 -11.21 1.07 15.82
CA LEU A 188 -11.47 0.14 14.71
C LEU A 188 -11.00 -1.29 14.99
N ALA A 189 -10.35 -1.57 16.12
CA ALA A 189 -9.92 -2.92 16.52
C ALA A 189 -10.64 -3.35 17.78
N ASN A 190 -11.02 -4.64 17.85
CA ASN A 190 -11.56 -5.24 19.07
C ASN A 190 -10.44 -5.47 20.10
N GLU A 191 -9.24 -5.75 19.58
CA GLU A 191 -8.05 -5.99 20.39
C GLU A 191 -6.82 -5.43 19.65
N VAL A 192 -5.85 -4.90 20.40
CA VAL A 192 -4.56 -4.46 19.88
C VAL A 192 -3.45 -5.19 20.60
N ILE A 193 -2.56 -5.79 19.83
CA ILE A 193 -1.42 -6.57 20.31
C ILE A 193 -0.11 -6.07 19.67
N THR A 194 1.01 -6.52 20.19
CA THR A 194 2.35 -6.34 19.61
C THR A 194 2.78 -7.60 18.85
N LEU A 195 3.85 -7.51 18.05
CA LEU A 195 4.42 -8.67 17.36
C LEU A 195 4.83 -9.81 18.31
N ALA A 196 5.28 -9.48 19.52
CA ALA A 196 5.67 -10.49 20.53
C ALA A 196 4.51 -11.37 20.99
N GLN A 197 3.27 -10.89 20.89
CA GLN A 197 2.06 -11.61 21.29
C GLN A 197 1.40 -12.40 20.13
N LEU A 198 1.99 -12.31 18.94
CA LEU A 198 1.40 -12.86 17.72
C LEU A 198 1.04 -14.34 17.83
N ALA A 199 1.97 -15.16 18.36
CA ALA A 199 1.80 -16.62 18.45
C ALA A 199 0.58 -17.05 19.29
N ASP A 200 0.23 -16.28 20.32
CA ASP A 200 -0.90 -16.58 21.19
C ASP A 200 -2.27 -16.37 20.52
N HIS A 201 -2.29 -15.55 19.47
CA HIS A 201 -3.51 -15.20 18.74
C HIS A 201 -3.74 -16.01 17.46
N LEU A 202 -2.67 -16.55 16.84
CA LEU A 202 -2.74 -17.32 15.61
C LEU A 202 -3.71 -18.51 15.65
N PRO A 203 -3.83 -19.28 16.75
CA PRO A 203 -4.76 -20.41 16.82
C PRO A 203 -6.25 -20.01 16.79
N GLN A 204 -6.56 -18.72 16.97
CA GLN A 204 -7.92 -18.22 17.15
C GLN A 204 -8.44 -17.45 15.93
N VAL A 205 -7.60 -17.17 14.93
CA VAL A 205 -7.98 -16.29 13.82
C VAL A 205 -8.38 -17.07 12.56
N ASP A 206 -9.42 -16.62 11.90
CA ASP A 206 -9.92 -17.19 10.63
C ASP A 206 -9.14 -16.66 9.43
N GLY A 207 -8.41 -15.57 9.62
CA GLY A 207 -7.55 -15.03 8.57
C GLY A 207 -6.53 -14.02 9.09
N VAL A 208 -5.46 -13.89 8.31
CA VAL A 208 -4.36 -12.97 8.54
C VAL A 208 -4.19 -12.07 7.33
N ILE A 209 -4.10 -10.76 7.58
CA ILE A 209 -3.84 -9.75 6.54
C ILE A 209 -2.53 -9.05 6.85
N LEU A 210 -1.57 -9.16 5.95
CA LEU A 210 -0.26 -8.52 6.05
C LEU A 210 -0.32 -7.15 5.36
N ALA A 211 -0.21 -6.09 6.16
CA ALA A 211 -0.23 -4.69 5.75
C ALA A 211 0.85 -3.86 6.47
N CYS A 212 1.92 -4.52 6.95
CA CYS A 212 3.05 -3.90 7.65
C CYS A 212 4.18 -3.53 6.67
N PRO A 213 5.06 -2.58 7.03
CA PRO A 213 6.28 -2.34 6.28
C PRO A 213 7.23 -3.53 6.37
N LEU A 214 8.11 -3.67 5.37
CA LEU A 214 9.24 -4.60 5.42
C LEU A 214 10.34 -3.99 6.31
N THR A 215 10.65 -4.68 7.39
CA THR A 215 11.71 -4.35 8.35
C THR A 215 12.48 -5.62 8.72
N GLU A 216 13.54 -5.50 9.49
CA GLU A 216 14.24 -6.68 10.04
C GLU A 216 13.28 -7.58 10.86
N GLU A 217 12.37 -6.98 11.64
CA GLU A 217 11.40 -7.71 12.47
C GLU A 217 10.31 -8.41 11.64
N THR A 218 9.97 -7.90 10.46
CA THR A 218 8.88 -8.44 9.62
C THR A 218 9.40 -9.29 8.46
N THR A 219 10.70 -9.25 8.15
CA THR A 219 11.31 -10.12 7.15
C THR A 219 11.22 -11.58 7.61
N GLY A 220 10.60 -12.45 6.78
CA GLY A 220 10.41 -13.86 7.11
C GLY A 220 9.51 -14.11 8.35
N LEU A 221 8.69 -13.14 8.73
CA LEU A 221 7.76 -13.25 9.86
C LEU A 221 6.81 -14.43 9.69
N VAL A 222 6.27 -14.61 8.49
CA VAL A 222 5.33 -15.68 8.15
C VAL A 222 6.09 -16.88 7.61
N ASN A 223 6.59 -17.71 8.51
CA ASN A 223 7.43 -18.88 8.25
C ASN A 223 6.75 -20.18 8.74
N ALA A 224 7.47 -21.28 8.69
CA ALA A 224 6.95 -22.59 9.11
C ALA A 224 6.43 -22.58 10.55
N ALA A 225 7.10 -21.90 11.50
CA ALA A 225 6.64 -21.80 12.89
C ALA A 225 5.34 -21.01 13.02
N PHE A 226 5.18 -19.94 12.22
CA PHE A 226 3.94 -19.19 12.13
C PHE A 226 2.78 -20.07 11.65
N PHE A 227 2.98 -20.87 10.59
CA PHE A 227 1.94 -21.76 10.07
C PHE A 227 1.61 -22.93 11.02
N GLN A 228 2.58 -23.38 11.84
CA GLN A 228 2.31 -24.39 12.87
C GLN A 228 1.35 -23.90 13.96
N CYS A 229 1.37 -22.60 14.27
CA CYS A 229 0.48 -21.98 15.25
C CYS A 229 -0.86 -21.53 14.64
N LEU A 230 -0.96 -21.44 13.32
CA LEU A 230 -2.14 -20.88 12.64
C LEU A 230 -3.33 -21.85 12.74
N LYS A 231 -4.53 -21.31 12.96
CA LYS A 231 -5.77 -22.08 12.91
C LYS A 231 -5.91 -22.78 11.55
N PRO A 232 -6.09 -24.12 11.49
CA PRO A 232 -6.30 -24.81 10.23
C PRO A 232 -7.51 -24.26 9.47
N GLY A 233 -7.38 -24.11 8.16
CA GLY A 233 -8.42 -23.54 7.30
C GLY A 233 -8.44 -22.00 7.28
N ALA A 234 -7.40 -21.36 7.81
CA ALA A 234 -7.28 -19.90 7.79
C ALA A 234 -7.02 -19.35 6.37
N THR A 235 -7.34 -18.08 6.18
CA THR A 235 -7.03 -17.33 4.95
C THR A 235 -5.83 -16.44 5.19
N LEU A 236 -4.86 -16.43 4.26
CA LEU A 236 -3.73 -15.50 4.27
C LEU A 236 -3.89 -14.47 3.16
N VAL A 237 -3.73 -13.20 3.49
CA VAL A 237 -3.69 -12.09 2.51
C VAL A 237 -2.37 -11.36 2.65
N ASN A 238 -1.62 -11.22 1.56
CA ASN A 238 -0.40 -10.43 1.54
C ASN A 238 -0.48 -9.31 0.49
N ILE A 239 -0.59 -8.07 0.96
CA ILE A 239 -0.52 -6.84 0.16
C ILE A 239 0.66 -5.95 0.60
N ALA A 240 1.52 -6.48 1.43
CA ALA A 240 2.64 -5.75 2.01
C ALA A 240 3.91 -5.90 1.16
N ARG A 241 4.69 -6.96 1.40
CA ARG A 241 5.90 -7.32 0.61
C ARG A 241 6.08 -8.84 0.59
N GLY A 242 6.62 -9.37 -0.51
CA GLY A 242 6.90 -10.81 -0.66
C GLY A 242 7.81 -11.35 0.45
N LYS A 243 8.90 -10.65 0.76
CA LYS A 243 9.90 -11.04 1.77
C LYS A 243 9.37 -11.21 3.20
N ILE A 244 8.14 -10.83 3.48
CA ILE A 244 7.50 -11.07 4.79
C ILE A 244 7.11 -12.53 4.94
N VAL A 245 6.87 -13.23 3.83
CA VAL A 245 6.42 -14.62 3.77
C VAL A 245 7.53 -15.52 3.25
N ASP A 246 7.78 -16.61 3.95
CA ASP A 246 8.57 -17.74 3.45
C ASP A 246 7.71 -18.52 2.46
N GLU A 247 7.95 -18.33 1.15
CA GLU A 247 7.13 -18.92 0.08
C GLU A 247 7.12 -20.46 0.12
N PRO A 248 8.25 -21.18 0.30
CA PRO A 248 8.23 -22.62 0.50
C PRO A 248 7.36 -23.08 1.67
N ALA A 249 7.41 -22.39 2.80
CA ALA A 249 6.58 -22.72 3.97
C ALA A 249 5.10 -22.43 3.70
N LEU A 250 4.76 -21.38 2.94
CA LEU A 250 3.39 -21.09 2.51
C LEU A 250 2.85 -22.19 1.59
N ILE A 251 3.64 -22.64 0.61
CA ILE A 251 3.23 -23.72 -0.32
C ILE A 251 2.96 -25.01 0.46
N ASP A 252 3.79 -25.40 1.41
CA ASP A 252 3.53 -26.55 2.29
C ASP A 252 2.23 -26.36 3.11
N ALA A 253 2.01 -25.17 3.69
CA ALA A 253 0.83 -24.86 4.46
C ALA A 253 -0.47 -24.91 3.61
N LEU A 254 -0.41 -24.49 2.33
CA LEU A 254 -1.51 -24.58 1.35
C LEU A 254 -1.83 -26.05 1.01
N HIS A 255 -0.83 -26.86 0.71
CA HIS A 255 -1.00 -28.29 0.41
C HIS A 255 -1.60 -29.06 1.61
N ARG A 256 -1.22 -28.71 2.83
CA ARG A 256 -1.72 -29.34 4.07
C ARG A 256 -3.08 -28.80 4.51
N GLY A 257 -3.61 -27.77 3.86
CA GLY A 257 -4.88 -27.14 4.24
C GLY A 257 -4.82 -26.33 5.53
N VAL A 258 -3.63 -26.04 6.06
CA VAL A 258 -3.44 -25.09 7.18
C VAL A 258 -3.85 -23.69 6.70
N VAL A 259 -3.40 -23.30 5.51
CA VAL A 259 -3.93 -22.17 4.78
C VAL A 259 -4.91 -22.69 3.74
N ALA A 260 -6.20 -22.39 3.93
CA ALA A 260 -7.22 -22.81 2.98
C ALA A 260 -7.22 -21.97 1.71
N GLN A 261 -6.91 -20.67 1.84
CA GLN A 261 -6.87 -19.71 0.73
C GLN A 261 -5.73 -18.71 0.95
N ALA A 262 -4.98 -18.42 -0.10
CA ALA A 262 -4.02 -17.31 -0.10
C ALA A 262 -4.39 -16.27 -1.18
N ILE A 263 -4.36 -14.98 -0.81
CA ILE A 263 -4.59 -13.84 -1.70
C ILE A 263 -3.29 -13.04 -1.69
N LEU A 264 -2.55 -13.09 -2.80
CA LEU A 264 -1.20 -12.58 -2.89
C LEU A 264 -1.10 -11.52 -3.98
N ASP A 265 -0.73 -10.30 -3.58
CA ASP A 265 -0.48 -9.19 -4.50
C ASP A 265 1.02 -8.89 -4.67
N VAL A 266 1.87 -9.49 -3.81
CA VAL A 266 3.32 -9.21 -3.74
C VAL A 266 4.13 -10.50 -3.57
N PHE A 267 5.35 -10.52 -4.15
CA PHE A 267 6.19 -11.70 -4.23
C PHE A 267 7.68 -11.35 -4.02
N ASP A 268 8.53 -12.36 -3.90
CA ASP A 268 9.99 -12.21 -3.90
C ASP A 268 10.63 -13.39 -4.66
N PRO A 269 11.15 -13.15 -5.88
CA PRO A 269 11.27 -11.88 -6.59
C PRO A 269 9.96 -11.43 -7.29
N GLU A 270 9.92 -10.15 -7.68
CA GLU A 270 8.93 -9.59 -8.61
C GLU A 270 9.61 -9.21 -9.94
N PRO A 271 9.02 -9.58 -11.10
CA PRO A 271 7.80 -10.38 -11.30
C PRO A 271 7.91 -11.80 -10.78
N LEU A 272 6.78 -12.41 -10.34
CA LEU A 272 6.73 -13.82 -9.96
C LEU A 272 7.24 -14.69 -11.11
N PRO A 273 8.25 -15.58 -10.90
CA PRO A 273 8.77 -16.45 -11.93
C PRO A 273 7.68 -17.32 -12.58
N ALA A 274 7.80 -17.53 -13.89
CA ALA A 274 6.79 -18.29 -14.66
C ALA A 274 6.70 -19.77 -14.25
N ASP A 275 7.71 -20.31 -13.59
CA ASP A 275 7.80 -21.66 -13.07
C ASP A 275 7.45 -21.76 -11.57
N SER A 276 7.00 -20.68 -10.95
CA SER A 276 6.55 -20.73 -9.54
C SER A 276 5.35 -21.65 -9.39
N PRO A 277 5.37 -22.61 -8.42
CA PRO A 277 4.25 -23.47 -8.14
C PRO A 277 2.96 -22.73 -7.75
N LEU A 278 3.06 -21.48 -7.28
CA LEU A 278 1.91 -20.69 -6.86
C LEU A 278 0.89 -20.47 -7.99
N TRP A 279 1.35 -20.47 -9.27
CA TRP A 279 0.47 -20.28 -10.42
C TRP A 279 -0.59 -21.40 -10.59
N ASP A 280 -0.22 -22.63 -10.19
CA ASP A 280 -1.03 -23.83 -10.41
C ASP A 280 -1.88 -24.20 -9.19
N LEU A 281 -1.78 -23.49 -8.06
CA LEU A 281 -2.54 -23.76 -6.85
C LEU A 281 -3.94 -23.13 -6.95
N GLU A 282 -4.98 -23.97 -7.00
CA GLU A 282 -6.38 -23.55 -7.09
C GLU A 282 -6.86 -22.69 -5.90
N ASN A 283 -6.18 -22.82 -4.74
CA ASN A 283 -6.46 -22.07 -3.52
C ASN A 283 -5.57 -20.83 -3.37
N VAL A 284 -4.98 -20.35 -4.46
CA VAL A 284 -4.18 -19.10 -4.49
C VAL A 284 -4.78 -18.13 -5.51
N LEU A 285 -5.04 -16.89 -5.08
CA LEU A 285 -5.33 -15.77 -5.98
C LEU A 285 -4.12 -14.87 -6.09
N ILE A 286 -3.65 -14.67 -7.32
CA ILE A 286 -2.46 -13.87 -7.64
C ILE A 286 -2.90 -12.57 -8.33
N SER A 287 -2.28 -11.44 -7.93
CA SER A 287 -2.31 -10.20 -8.70
C SER A 287 -0.90 -9.59 -8.76
N PRO A 288 -0.57 -8.85 -9.84
CA PRO A 288 0.78 -8.39 -10.12
C PRO A 288 1.06 -7.03 -9.45
N HIS A 289 1.09 -6.99 -8.11
CA HIS A 289 1.33 -5.79 -7.29
C HIS A 289 0.42 -4.62 -7.71
N SER A 290 -0.87 -4.91 -7.86
CA SER A 290 -1.85 -3.99 -8.44
C SER A 290 -3.07 -3.70 -7.53
N SER A 291 -3.08 -4.20 -6.30
CA SER A 291 -4.14 -3.91 -5.33
C SER A 291 -4.37 -2.40 -5.09
N ASN A 292 -3.37 -1.58 -5.36
CA ASN A 292 -3.39 -0.12 -5.25
C ASN A 292 -3.95 0.60 -6.49
N ALA A 293 -4.25 -0.12 -7.59
CA ALA A 293 -4.56 0.45 -8.91
C ALA A 293 -6.01 0.98 -9.06
N GLY A 294 -6.65 1.35 -7.96
CA GLY A 294 -7.99 1.96 -8.00
C GLY A 294 -8.02 3.24 -8.83
N GLU A 295 -9.08 3.42 -9.64
CA GLU A 295 -9.24 4.55 -10.57
C GLU A 295 -9.16 5.92 -9.89
N ASN A 296 -9.64 6.02 -8.64
CA ASN A 296 -9.65 7.25 -7.87
C ASN A 296 -8.41 7.45 -6.97
N THR A 297 -7.43 6.55 -7.03
CA THR A 297 -6.16 6.68 -6.28
C THR A 297 -5.40 7.96 -6.66
N PRO A 298 -5.26 8.34 -7.94
CA PRO A 298 -4.62 9.61 -8.31
C PRO A 298 -5.34 10.84 -7.73
N LEU A 299 -6.68 10.86 -7.78
CA LEU A 299 -7.47 11.96 -7.22
C LEU A 299 -7.24 12.11 -5.70
N ARG A 300 -7.24 11.00 -4.97
CA ARG A 300 -6.95 11.03 -3.52
C ARG A 300 -5.52 11.47 -3.23
N GLY A 301 -4.56 11.11 -4.09
CA GLY A 301 -3.18 11.60 -4.00
C GLY A 301 -3.10 13.11 -4.23
N ASP A 302 -3.82 13.62 -5.21
CA ASP A 302 -3.95 15.04 -5.50
C ASP A 302 -4.49 15.82 -4.29
N LEU A 303 -5.58 15.31 -3.68
CA LEU A 303 -6.19 15.93 -2.50
C LEU A 303 -5.27 15.91 -1.28
N LEU A 304 -4.55 14.81 -1.06
CA LEU A 304 -3.57 14.70 0.03
C LEU A 304 -2.42 15.68 -0.15
N PHE A 305 -1.88 15.81 -1.38
CA PHE A 305 -0.84 16.79 -1.66
C PHE A 305 -1.32 18.22 -1.41
N LEU A 306 -2.51 18.58 -1.89
CA LEU A 306 -3.07 19.93 -1.68
C LEU A 306 -3.30 20.24 -0.19
N GLU A 307 -3.77 19.26 0.58
CA GLU A 307 -3.94 19.41 2.02
C GLU A 307 -2.59 19.59 2.72
N ASN A 308 -1.61 18.74 2.41
CA ASN A 308 -0.28 18.85 2.97
C ASN A 308 0.44 20.14 2.53
N LEU A 309 0.19 20.64 1.32
CA LEU A 309 0.73 21.93 0.88
C LEU A 309 0.17 23.09 1.73
N ARG A 310 -1.14 23.09 2.04
CA ARG A 310 -1.73 24.10 2.94
C ARG A 310 -1.12 24.01 4.33
N ARG A 311 -0.97 22.81 4.89
CA ARG A 311 -0.33 22.59 6.20
C ARG A 311 1.11 23.04 6.23
N TYR A 312 1.88 22.72 5.16
CA TYR A 312 3.26 23.15 5.03
C TYR A 312 3.39 24.68 5.06
N LEU A 313 2.55 25.39 4.29
CA LEU A 313 2.53 26.84 4.23
C LEU A 313 2.08 27.49 5.55
N ALA A 314 1.20 26.80 6.30
CA ALA A 314 0.75 27.20 7.63
C ALA A 314 1.69 26.78 8.77
N HIS A 315 2.83 26.12 8.47
CA HIS A 315 3.74 25.53 9.45
C HIS A 315 3.09 24.50 10.39
N GLU A 316 2.07 23.81 9.92
CA GLU A 316 1.38 22.72 10.62
C GLU A 316 2.05 21.36 10.37
N PRO A 317 1.84 20.36 11.25
CA PRO A 317 2.27 18.98 11.00
C PRO A 317 1.67 18.41 9.71
N LEU A 318 2.50 17.73 8.92
CA LEU A 318 2.03 17.07 7.69
C LEU A 318 1.28 15.79 8.01
N LEU A 319 0.30 15.46 7.17
CA LEU A 319 -0.37 14.16 7.23
C LEU A 319 0.58 13.08 6.69
N ASN A 320 0.64 11.93 7.37
CA ASN A 320 1.45 10.77 7.00
C ASN A 320 2.97 11.08 6.87
N GLU A 321 3.48 12.03 7.62
CA GLU A 321 4.91 12.29 7.69
C GLU A 321 5.63 11.07 8.27
N ALA A 322 6.71 10.64 7.61
CA ALA A 322 7.57 9.58 8.11
C ALA A 322 8.41 10.10 9.28
N ASN A 323 8.45 9.33 10.36
CA ASN A 323 9.28 9.58 11.54
C ASN A 323 10.56 8.76 11.46
#